data_678a01aebbe54e0aafd689475a291ace
#
_entry.id   678a01aebbe54e0aafd689475a291ace
#
_cell.length_a   1.000
_cell.length_b   1.000
_cell.length_c   1.000
_cell.angle_alpha   90.00
_cell.angle_beta   90.00
_cell.angle_gamma   90.00
#
_symmetry.space_group_name_H-M   'P 1'
#
loop_
_entity.id
_entity.type
_entity.pdbx_description
1 polymer ?
#
loop_
_entity_poly.entity_id
_entity_poly.type
_entity_poly.pdbx_seq_one_letter_code
_entity_poly.pdbx_strand_id
1 'polypeptide(L)'
;MKNILILFISLFQVLAAQTVSQKLDTETKKLLTTSNALAANLSFYVSDKDGNLVYEYNGNKGLSTASTQKIFTATAALETLGKDFKYKTQASFSGTIASGKLSGNLFITSNGDPTLGSWRYDGYKPEDFKQKLIASLKENNIKYIEGDLIIDDSYFDFQTIPGGWPWNDLGNYYGAGVWSVNWKENQFDININGNKFKNFSYDLKDVKFVNQLKTGGNSDQSLVFTAPLSNVAYINGTLPAEKTTTVSGATPNPPLQFGVEIQDWLKTSGIDFKGKVITNSQRLVDGEKVLKIPKENIFFTYESPTLDKIVYWFLKKSINLYGETFIKTMAKEKGKEGSFEEGVKYLKDFWVNKGIKSQMINFADGSGLSPQNYVSAKAEVQALIYAKKQSYFPQFYEGFPTQSNGMKMKSGTIKDSKSFAGYSKSGDYVFSIIINNYSGNGVSEALYKVLNVLK
;
A
#
# COMPACT_ATOMS: atom_id res chain seq x y z
N MET A 1 24.67 58.65 64.87
CA MET A 1 23.95 58.59 63.60
C MET A 1 24.42 57.31 62.82
N LYS A 2 23.63 56.26 62.84
CA LYS A 2 23.98 54.96 62.21
C LYS A 2 23.40 54.95 60.77
N ASN A 3 24.28 54.87 59.77
CA ASN A 3 23.87 54.70 58.41
C ASN A 3 23.59 53.21 58.17
N ILE A 4 22.30 52.85 57.87
CA ILE A 4 21.89 51.52 57.43
C ILE A 4 22.03 51.50 55.94
N LEU A 5 22.96 50.69 55.42
CA LEU A 5 23.13 50.38 53.99
C LEU A 5 22.20 49.24 53.65
N ILE A 6 21.12 49.55 52.94
CA ILE A 6 20.18 48.54 52.43
C ILE A 6 20.73 47.99 51.10
N LEU A 7 21.21 46.77 51.16
CA LEU A 7 21.69 46.02 49.98
C LEU A 7 20.47 45.41 49.24
N PHE A 8 20.04 45.99 48.09
CA PHE A 8 19.06 45.41 47.19
C PHE A 8 19.75 44.31 46.43
N ILE A 9 19.48 43.03 46.79
CA ILE A 9 19.82 41.88 45.99
C ILE A 9 18.68 41.68 44.96
N SER A 10 18.85 42.17 43.73
CA SER A 10 17.99 41.89 42.61
C SER A 10 18.25 40.45 42.15
N LEU A 11 17.36 39.51 42.51
CA LEU A 11 17.32 38.18 41.92
C LEU A 11 16.89 38.30 40.45
N PHE A 12 17.83 38.35 39.54
CA PHE A 12 17.56 38.06 38.13
C PHE A 12 17.27 36.56 38.01
N GLN A 13 16.00 36.18 38.01
CA GLN A 13 15.60 34.87 37.52
C GLN A 13 15.83 34.88 35.99
N VAL A 14 16.95 34.34 35.57
CA VAL A 14 17.16 33.99 34.18
C VAL A 14 16.17 32.87 33.86
N LEU A 15 15.05 33.21 33.27
CA LEU A 15 14.14 32.24 32.65
C LEU A 15 14.92 31.58 31.53
N ALA A 16 15.64 30.49 31.82
CA ALA A 16 16.27 29.67 30.81
C ALA A 16 15.15 29.12 29.90
N ALA A 17 15.19 29.46 28.63
CA ALA A 17 14.24 28.92 27.66
C ALA A 17 14.34 27.38 27.67
N GLN A 18 13.20 26.71 27.82
CA GLN A 18 13.16 25.26 27.81
C GLN A 18 13.76 24.71 26.49
N THR A 19 14.62 23.71 26.61
CA THR A 19 15.17 22.99 25.46
C THR A 19 14.05 22.24 24.70
N VAL A 20 14.29 21.90 23.45
CA VAL A 20 13.34 21.09 22.64
C VAL A 20 13.05 19.77 23.38
N SER A 21 14.06 19.11 23.95
CA SER A 21 13.88 17.86 24.70
C SER A 21 12.94 18.05 25.90
N GLN A 22 13.10 19.12 26.67
CA GLN A 22 12.24 19.43 27.85
C GLN A 22 10.79 19.71 27.42
N LYS A 23 10.59 20.42 26.30
CA LYS A 23 9.24 20.68 25.76
C LYS A 23 8.58 19.39 25.28
N LEU A 24 9.33 18.52 24.58
CA LEU A 24 8.84 17.20 24.14
C LEU A 24 8.45 16.32 25.33
N ASP A 25 9.27 16.28 26.38
CA ASP A 25 8.97 15.54 27.62
C ASP A 25 7.67 16.03 28.25
N THR A 26 7.52 17.35 28.35
CA THR A 26 6.31 17.97 28.93
C THR A 26 5.06 17.60 28.14
N GLU A 27 5.07 17.73 26.81
CA GLU A 27 3.90 17.41 25.97
C GLU A 27 3.64 15.90 25.92
N THR A 28 4.68 15.07 25.96
CA THR A 28 4.54 13.60 26.05
C THR A 28 3.86 13.18 27.36
N LYS A 29 4.27 13.76 28.49
CA LYS A 29 3.62 13.50 29.79
C LYS A 29 2.16 13.96 29.80
N LYS A 30 1.85 15.12 29.23
CA LYS A 30 0.47 15.60 29.08
C LYS A 30 -0.36 14.63 28.25
N LEU A 31 0.17 14.13 27.11
CA LEU A 31 -0.51 13.12 26.28
C LEU A 31 -0.88 11.90 27.12
N LEU A 32 0.09 11.36 27.88
CA LEU A 32 -0.08 10.11 28.64
C LEU A 32 -1.02 10.25 29.86
N THR A 33 -1.30 11.46 30.32
CA THR A 33 -2.27 11.73 31.41
C THR A 33 -3.71 11.91 30.91
N THR A 34 -3.94 11.90 29.58
CA THR A 34 -5.30 11.99 29.05
C THR A 34 -6.07 10.68 29.26
N SER A 35 -7.38 10.75 29.42
CA SER A 35 -8.24 9.56 29.56
C SER A 35 -8.12 8.60 28.39
N ASN A 36 -7.89 9.11 27.18
CA ASN A 36 -7.75 8.30 25.97
C ASN A 36 -6.45 7.48 25.95
N ALA A 37 -5.44 7.90 26.70
CA ALA A 37 -4.12 7.27 26.73
C ALA A 37 -3.86 6.47 28.02
N LEU A 38 -4.83 6.32 28.91
CA LEU A 38 -4.65 5.66 30.22
C LEU A 38 -4.07 4.24 30.10
N ALA A 39 -4.51 3.47 29.12
CA ALA A 39 -4.03 2.12 28.86
C ALA A 39 -3.04 2.06 27.67
N ALA A 40 -2.65 3.21 27.13
CA ALA A 40 -1.87 3.26 25.91
C ALA A 40 -0.40 2.90 26.13
N ASN A 41 0.18 2.31 25.10
CA ASN A 41 1.61 2.14 24.94
C ASN A 41 2.15 3.16 23.96
N LEU A 42 3.19 3.88 24.33
CA LEU A 42 3.85 4.87 23.50
C LEU A 42 5.32 4.50 23.27
N SER A 43 5.76 4.62 22.01
CA SER A 43 7.16 4.61 21.60
C SER A 43 7.42 5.90 20.81
N PHE A 44 8.34 6.72 21.27
CA PHE A 44 8.67 7.99 20.64
C PHE A 44 10.18 8.19 20.58
N TYR A 45 10.68 8.59 19.42
CA TYR A 45 12.11 8.86 19.23
C TYR A 45 12.29 10.05 18.29
N VAL A 46 13.17 10.96 18.69
CA VAL A 46 13.55 12.14 17.90
C VAL A 46 15.06 12.22 17.82
N SER A 47 15.59 12.37 16.63
CA SER A 47 16.99 12.73 16.40
C SER A 47 17.10 14.10 15.73
N ASP A 48 18.29 14.67 15.78
CA ASP A 48 18.65 15.75 14.88
C ASP A 48 18.84 15.22 13.44
N LYS A 49 19.13 16.13 12.51
CA LYS A 49 19.34 15.81 11.08
C LYS A 49 20.52 14.86 10.82
N ASP A 50 21.46 14.75 11.78
CA ASP A 50 22.67 13.95 11.68
C ASP A 50 22.54 12.59 12.37
N GLY A 51 21.43 12.37 13.11
CA GLY A 51 21.08 11.11 13.77
C GLY A 51 21.41 11.09 15.26
N ASN A 52 21.85 12.21 15.86
CA ASN A 52 22.09 12.29 17.29
C ASN A 52 20.76 12.36 18.04
N LEU A 53 20.67 11.68 19.18
CA LEU A 53 19.48 11.66 20.01
C LEU A 53 19.15 13.05 20.55
N VAL A 54 17.90 13.48 20.34
CA VAL A 54 17.33 14.70 20.92
C VAL A 54 16.36 14.37 22.05
N TYR A 55 15.49 13.38 21.83
CA TYR A 55 14.51 12.94 22.82
C TYR A 55 14.08 11.49 22.57
N GLU A 56 13.83 10.73 23.64
CA GLU A 56 13.19 9.43 23.54
C GLU A 56 12.25 9.14 24.72
N TYR A 57 11.16 8.43 24.41
CA TYR A 57 10.27 7.80 25.37
C TYR A 57 9.97 6.38 24.90
N ASN A 58 10.49 5.38 25.60
CA ASN A 58 10.39 3.96 25.18
C ASN A 58 10.83 3.73 23.73
N GLY A 59 11.83 4.45 23.23
CA GLY A 59 12.23 4.46 21.81
C GLY A 59 12.56 3.10 21.23
N ASN A 60 12.97 2.12 22.05
CA ASN A 60 13.26 0.74 21.64
C ASN A 60 12.04 -0.19 21.68
N LYS A 61 10.89 0.26 22.24
CA LYS A 61 9.70 -0.58 22.37
C LYS A 61 9.03 -0.79 21.00
N GLY A 62 8.93 -2.04 20.58
CA GLY A 62 8.21 -2.42 19.35
C GLY A 62 6.71 -2.29 19.55
N LEU A 63 6.05 -1.55 18.66
CA LEU A 63 4.61 -1.34 18.64
C LEU A 63 4.09 -1.51 17.21
N SER A 64 2.81 -1.79 17.04
CA SER A 64 2.18 -1.84 15.73
C SER A 64 2.17 -0.44 15.12
N THR A 65 2.86 -0.29 13.98
CA THR A 65 3.09 1.00 13.31
C THR A 65 2.03 1.34 12.27
N ALA A 66 1.23 0.36 11.89
CA ALA A 66 0.39 0.52 10.70
C ALA A 66 1.22 1.03 9.50
N SER A 67 0.68 1.93 8.71
CA SER A 67 1.28 2.36 7.43
C SER A 67 2.57 3.17 7.52
N THR A 68 3.10 3.52 8.70
CA THR A 68 4.45 4.10 8.77
C THR A 68 5.53 3.03 8.47
N GLN A 69 5.20 1.73 8.61
CA GLN A 69 6.04 0.63 8.12
C GLN A 69 6.42 0.77 6.63
N LYS A 70 5.59 1.43 5.83
CA LYS A 70 5.85 1.66 4.39
C LYS A 70 7.19 2.36 4.12
N ILE A 71 7.74 3.07 5.11
CA ILE A 71 9.07 3.68 5.06
C ILE A 71 10.13 2.60 4.80
N PHE A 72 10.05 1.48 5.51
CA PHE A 72 10.98 0.36 5.36
C PHE A 72 10.84 -0.29 3.99
N THR A 73 9.63 -0.58 3.58
CA THR A 73 9.36 -1.26 2.31
C THR A 73 9.74 -0.39 1.10
N ALA A 74 9.39 0.91 1.12
CA ALA A 74 9.73 1.84 0.04
C ALA A 74 11.24 1.98 -0.15
N THR A 75 11.98 2.14 0.95
CA THR A 75 13.43 2.25 0.92
C THR A 75 14.08 0.98 0.40
N ALA A 76 13.65 -0.19 0.91
CA ALA A 76 14.18 -1.48 0.46
C ALA A 76 13.88 -1.73 -1.02
N ALA A 77 12.68 -1.39 -1.50
CA ALA A 77 12.32 -1.54 -2.91
C ALA A 77 13.16 -0.65 -3.82
N LEU A 78 13.31 0.64 -3.49
CA LEU A 78 14.14 1.57 -4.27
C LEU A 78 15.61 1.15 -4.34
N GLU A 79 16.15 0.58 -3.27
CA GLU A 79 17.55 0.13 -3.25
C GLU A 79 17.74 -1.23 -3.94
N THR A 80 16.78 -2.14 -3.79
CA THR A 80 16.89 -3.50 -4.32
C THR A 80 16.61 -3.57 -5.81
N LEU A 81 15.57 -2.86 -6.27
CA LEU A 81 15.09 -2.90 -7.64
C LEU A 81 15.63 -1.74 -8.48
N GLY A 82 15.98 -0.62 -7.85
CA GLY A 82 16.35 0.62 -8.53
C GLY A 82 15.15 1.50 -8.87
N LYS A 83 15.32 2.83 -8.81
CA LYS A 83 14.24 3.80 -9.04
C LYS A 83 13.61 3.73 -10.44
N ASP A 84 14.36 3.25 -11.43
CA ASP A 84 13.96 3.16 -12.84
C ASP A 84 13.36 1.78 -13.21
N PHE A 85 13.26 0.85 -12.25
CA PHE A 85 12.64 -0.46 -12.45
C PHE A 85 11.22 -0.30 -12.96
N LYS A 86 10.82 -1.19 -13.89
CA LYS A 86 9.47 -1.26 -14.43
C LYS A 86 8.98 -2.70 -14.46
N TYR A 87 7.74 -2.86 -14.08
CA TYR A 87 7.02 -4.11 -14.31
C TYR A 87 6.71 -4.29 -15.79
N LYS A 88 6.50 -5.56 -16.21
CA LYS A 88 6.18 -5.90 -17.59
C LYS A 88 4.96 -6.78 -17.68
N THR A 89 4.05 -6.42 -18.56
CA THR A 89 2.92 -7.25 -19.00
C THR A 89 3.11 -7.56 -20.47
N GLN A 90 3.03 -8.85 -20.84
CA GLN A 90 3.32 -9.32 -22.19
C GLN A 90 2.17 -10.10 -22.78
N ALA A 91 1.98 -10.00 -24.09
CA ALA A 91 1.13 -10.91 -24.84
C ALA A 91 1.97 -11.79 -25.79
N SER A 92 1.64 -13.07 -25.80
CA SER A 92 2.22 -14.08 -26.69
C SER A 92 1.15 -15.02 -27.22
N PHE A 93 1.51 -15.88 -28.16
CA PHE A 93 0.58 -16.89 -28.66
C PHE A 93 1.25 -18.25 -28.85
N SER A 94 0.45 -19.31 -28.82
CA SER A 94 0.85 -20.63 -29.30
C SER A 94 0.23 -20.90 -30.66
N GLY A 95 0.75 -21.88 -31.38
CA GLY A 95 0.22 -22.27 -32.70
C GLY A 95 0.69 -21.36 -33.82
N THR A 96 -0.12 -21.13 -34.83
CA THR A 96 0.24 -20.41 -36.06
C THR A 96 -0.77 -19.34 -36.42
N ILE A 97 -0.27 -18.26 -37.05
CA ILE A 97 -1.13 -17.22 -37.65
C ILE A 97 -1.09 -17.40 -39.17
N ALA A 98 -2.27 -17.65 -39.78
CA ALA A 98 -2.42 -17.77 -41.23
C ALA A 98 -3.71 -17.07 -41.66
N SER A 99 -3.65 -16.25 -42.71
CA SER A 99 -4.79 -15.52 -43.28
C SER A 99 -5.64 -14.76 -42.26
N GLY A 100 -5.00 -14.19 -41.22
CA GLY A 100 -5.67 -13.42 -40.15
C GLY A 100 -6.25 -14.29 -39.03
N LYS A 101 -6.06 -15.61 -39.08
CA LYS A 101 -6.53 -16.56 -38.06
C LYS A 101 -5.35 -17.02 -37.18
N LEU A 102 -5.46 -16.89 -35.88
CA LEU A 102 -4.62 -17.55 -34.91
C LEU A 102 -5.22 -18.92 -34.57
N SER A 103 -4.60 -20.00 -35.07
CA SER A 103 -4.95 -21.38 -34.71
C SER A 103 -4.09 -21.79 -33.48
N GLY A 104 -4.48 -21.31 -32.30
CA GLY A 104 -3.81 -21.50 -31.05
C GLY A 104 -4.36 -20.55 -29.98
N ASN A 105 -3.71 -20.51 -28.83
CA ASN A 105 -4.12 -19.70 -27.68
C ASN A 105 -3.42 -18.34 -27.67
N LEU A 106 -4.12 -17.33 -27.14
CA LEU A 106 -3.55 -16.05 -26.75
C LEU A 106 -3.19 -16.08 -25.25
N PHE A 107 -2.00 -15.65 -24.88
CA PHE A 107 -1.51 -15.60 -23.50
C PHE A 107 -1.24 -14.17 -23.08
N ILE A 108 -1.63 -13.85 -21.86
CA ILE A 108 -1.21 -12.61 -21.18
C ILE A 108 -0.47 -12.99 -19.89
N THR A 109 0.74 -12.45 -19.72
CA THR A 109 1.57 -12.66 -18.55
C THR A 109 1.91 -11.33 -17.92
N SER A 110 2.13 -11.29 -16.61
CA SER A 110 2.67 -10.11 -15.91
C SER A 110 3.60 -10.55 -14.79
N ASN A 111 4.64 -9.75 -14.55
CA ASN A 111 5.55 -9.98 -13.43
C ASN A 111 5.12 -9.22 -12.14
N GLY A 112 3.81 -9.04 -11.96
CA GLY A 112 3.24 -8.49 -10.74
C GLY A 112 2.90 -7.00 -10.80
N ASP A 113 2.80 -6.38 -11.97
CA ASP A 113 2.52 -4.94 -12.09
C ASP A 113 1.28 -4.52 -11.26
N PRO A 114 1.45 -3.77 -10.15
CA PRO A 114 0.32 -3.32 -9.34
C PRO A 114 -0.40 -2.10 -9.94
N THR A 115 0.14 -1.53 -11.02
CA THR A 115 -0.36 -0.30 -11.64
C THR A 115 -1.10 -0.54 -12.93
N LEU A 116 -1.23 -1.80 -13.37
CA LEU A 116 -1.88 -2.15 -14.64
C LEU A 116 -3.33 -1.67 -14.66
N GLY A 117 -3.64 -0.74 -15.56
CA GLY A 117 -4.96 -0.10 -15.65
C GLY A 117 -5.31 0.83 -14.48
N SER A 118 -4.32 1.31 -13.72
CA SER A 118 -4.56 2.28 -12.66
C SER A 118 -4.93 3.65 -13.23
N TRP A 119 -5.92 4.29 -12.63
CA TRP A 119 -6.37 5.64 -12.99
C TRP A 119 -5.42 6.75 -12.54
N ARG A 120 -4.40 6.42 -11.74
CA ARG A 120 -3.47 7.40 -11.13
C ARG A 120 -2.39 7.88 -12.08
N TYR A 121 -2.14 7.15 -13.16
CA TYR A 121 -1.03 7.42 -14.06
C TYR A 121 -1.55 7.77 -15.46
N ASP A 122 -1.25 8.97 -15.93
CA ASP A 122 -1.59 9.37 -17.29
C ASP A 122 -0.77 8.56 -18.30
N GLY A 123 -1.44 8.05 -19.34
CA GLY A 123 -0.86 7.16 -20.34
C GLY A 123 -0.79 5.67 -19.92
N TYR A 124 -1.37 5.32 -18.74
CA TYR A 124 -1.39 3.96 -18.19
C TYR A 124 -2.79 3.49 -17.77
N LYS A 125 -3.82 4.25 -18.13
CA LYS A 125 -5.22 3.92 -17.81
C LYS A 125 -5.70 2.70 -18.60
N PRO A 126 -6.83 2.08 -18.24
CA PRO A 126 -7.34 0.90 -18.93
C PRO A 126 -7.46 1.08 -20.44
N GLU A 127 -7.91 2.25 -20.89
CA GLU A 127 -8.05 2.55 -22.32
C GLU A 127 -6.69 2.66 -23.04
N ASP A 128 -5.65 3.19 -22.38
CA ASP A 128 -4.29 3.26 -22.94
C ASP A 128 -3.73 1.85 -23.19
N PHE A 129 -3.93 0.92 -22.24
CA PHE A 129 -3.53 -0.48 -22.38
C PHE A 129 -4.32 -1.15 -23.52
N LYS A 130 -5.65 -1.01 -23.53
CA LYS A 130 -6.54 -1.54 -24.56
C LYS A 130 -6.11 -1.12 -25.96
N GLN A 131 -5.91 0.18 -26.17
CA GLN A 131 -5.51 0.72 -27.49
C GLN A 131 -4.20 0.08 -27.98
N LYS A 132 -3.19 -0.01 -27.10
CA LYS A 132 -1.89 -0.58 -27.45
C LYS A 132 -1.99 -2.09 -27.75
N LEU A 133 -2.72 -2.86 -26.93
CA LEU A 133 -2.90 -4.29 -27.15
C LEU A 133 -3.63 -4.56 -28.46
N ILE A 134 -4.75 -3.87 -28.72
CA ILE A 134 -5.55 -4.04 -29.93
C ILE A 134 -4.76 -3.62 -31.19
N ALA A 135 -3.98 -2.55 -31.10
CA ALA A 135 -3.10 -2.15 -32.21
C ALA A 135 -2.09 -3.26 -32.52
N SER A 136 -1.44 -3.80 -31.49
CA SER A 136 -0.44 -4.87 -31.68
C SER A 136 -1.04 -6.16 -32.23
N LEU A 137 -2.26 -6.55 -31.83
CA LEU A 137 -2.97 -7.68 -32.42
C LEU A 137 -3.23 -7.45 -33.92
N LYS A 138 -3.66 -6.25 -34.32
CA LYS A 138 -3.91 -5.89 -35.72
C LYS A 138 -2.62 -5.85 -36.55
N GLU A 139 -1.52 -5.31 -36.01
CA GLU A 139 -0.20 -5.29 -36.63
C GLU A 139 0.34 -6.70 -36.92
N ASN A 140 0.02 -7.66 -36.02
CA ASN A 140 0.33 -9.07 -36.21
C ASN A 140 -0.72 -9.82 -37.08
N ASN A 141 -1.63 -9.07 -37.71
CA ASN A 141 -2.69 -9.62 -38.57
C ASN A 141 -3.59 -10.65 -37.87
N ILE A 142 -3.84 -10.47 -36.55
CA ILE A 142 -4.75 -11.33 -35.78
C ILE A 142 -6.16 -10.74 -35.85
N LYS A 143 -7.06 -11.36 -36.64
CA LYS A 143 -8.45 -10.96 -36.80
C LYS A 143 -9.44 -11.98 -36.22
N TYR A 144 -8.98 -13.20 -35.98
CA TYR A 144 -9.74 -14.29 -35.41
C TYR A 144 -8.84 -15.14 -34.51
N ILE A 145 -9.29 -15.43 -33.30
CA ILE A 145 -8.61 -16.28 -32.32
C ILE A 145 -9.48 -17.52 -32.11
N GLU A 146 -8.95 -18.71 -32.46
CA GLU A 146 -9.67 -19.97 -32.36
C GLU A 146 -9.59 -20.58 -30.96
N GLY A 147 -8.44 -20.48 -30.32
CA GLY A 147 -8.17 -21.04 -29.01
C GLY A 147 -8.57 -20.10 -27.87
N ASP A 148 -8.06 -20.40 -26.68
CA ASP A 148 -8.41 -19.71 -25.44
C ASP A 148 -7.54 -18.45 -25.19
N LEU A 149 -8.07 -17.54 -24.38
CA LEU A 149 -7.34 -16.45 -23.77
C LEU A 149 -6.89 -16.89 -22.36
N ILE A 150 -5.59 -17.08 -22.19
CA ILE A 150 -4.99 -17.57 -20.97
C ILE A 150 -4.29 -16.41 -20.25
N ILE A 151 -4.79 -16.09 -19.07
CA ILE A 151 -4.15 -15.13 -18.17
C ILE A 151 -3.24 -15.91 -17.21
N ASP A 152 -1.94 -15.77 -17.38
CA ASP A 152 -0.98 -16.44 -16.52
C ASP A 152 -0.68 -15.61 -15.29
N ASP A 153 -1.28 -15.99 -14.19
CA ASP A 153 -1.13 -15.41 -12.87
C ASP A 153 -0.22 -16.26 -11.94
N SER A 154 0.74 -17.01 -12.52
CA SER A 154 1.62 -17.92 -11.78
C SER A 154 3.04 -17.38 -11.51
N TYR A 155 3.33 -16.10 -11.78
CA TYR A 155 4.65 -15.50 -11.52
C TYR A 155 4.96 -15.43 -10.02
N PHE A 156 3.99 -15.01 -9.20
CA PHE A 156 4.01 -15.14 -7.75
C PHE A 156 3.35 -16.46 -7.31
N ASP A 157 3.51 -16.83 -6.06
CA ASP A 157 2.70 -17.89 -5.46
C ASP A 157 1.21 -17.48 -5.42
N PHE A 158 0.33 -18.47 -5.22
CA PHE A 158 -1.12 -18.23 -5.22
C PHE A 158 -1.67 -17.75 -3.87
N GLN A 159 -0.84 -17.53 -2.88
CA GLN A 159 -1.23 -16.84 -1.66
C GLN A 159 -1.29 -15.33 -1.93
N THR A 160 -2.48 -14.80 -2.14
CA THR A 160 -2.68 -13.39 -2.53
C THR A 160 -2.82 -12.44 -1.35
N ILE A 161 -3.13 -12.95 -0.16
CA ILE A 161 -3.31 -12.19 1.08
C ILE A 161 -2.23 -12.62 2.09
N PRO A 162 -1.49 -11.68 2.73
CA PRO A 162 -0.58 -12.02 3.81
C PRO A 162 -1.31 -12.66 4.99
N GLY A 163 -0.66 -13.55 5.69
CA GLY A 163 -1.17 -14.07 6.95
C GLY A 163 -1.34 -12.96 7.99
N GLY A 164 -2.39 -13.07 8.81
CA GLY A 164 -2.64 -12.13 9.90
C GLY A 164 -3.39 -10.85 9.53
N TRP A 165 -3.89 -10.70 8.31
CA TRP A 165 -4.82 -9.64 7.98
C TRP A 165 -6.21 -9.94 8.57
N PRO A 166 -6.85 -8.98 9.27
CA PRO A 166 -8.19 -9.16 9.81
C PRO A 166 -9.24 -9.37 8.71
N TRP A 167 -10.20 -10.27 8.96
CA TRP A 167 -11.30 -10.52 8.02
C TRP A 167 -12.05 -9.25 7.61
N ASN A 168 -12.20 -8.30 8.54
CA ASN A 168 -12.86 -7.02 8.29
C ASN A 168 -12.15 -6.14 7.24
N ASP A 169 -10.89 -6.43 6.94
CA ASP A 169 -10.09 -5.62 6.02
C ASP A 169 -10.07 -6.19 4.60
N LEU A 170 -10.16 -7.51 4.45
CA LEU A 170 -9.89 -8.23 3.19
C LEU A 170 -10.78 -7.79 2.02
N GLY A 171 -12.06 -7.54 2.27
CA GLY A 171 -13.01 -7.16 1.23
C GLY A 171 -12.98 -5.68 0.85
N ASN A 172 -12.28 -4.83 1.60
CA ASN A 172 -12.18 -3.41 1.32
C ASN A 172 -11.00 -3.13 0.38
N TYR A 173 -11.04 -2.01 -0.34
CA TYR A 173 -10.01 -1.65 -1.32
C TYR A 173 -8.58 -1.69 -0.75
N TYR A 174 -8.41 -1.35 0.53
CA TYR A 174 -7.11 -1.36 1.21
C TYR A 174 -6.67 -2.77 1.66
N GLY A 175 -7.55 -3.76 1.61
CA GLY A 175 -7.29 -5.18 1.86
C GLY A 175 -7.19 -6.01 0.58
N ALA A 176 -7.11 -5.36 -0.59
CA ALA A 176 -7.00 -6.05 -1.86
C ALA A 176 -5.74 -6.94 -1.93
N GLY A 177 -5.92 -8.18 -2.32
CA GLY A 177 -4.84 -9.15 -2.48
C GLY A 177 -3.92 -8.85 -3.65
N VAL A 178 -2.68 -9.32 -3.58
CA VAL A 178 -1.67 -9.22 -4.64
C VAL A 178 -1.70 -10.44 -5.54
N TRP A 179 -1.78 -10.20 -6.84
CA TRP A 179 -1.75 -11.22 -7.87
C TRP A 179 -0.54 -11.01 -8.79
N SER A 180 -0.15 -12.02 -9.54
CA SER A 180 0.83 -11.84 -10.62
C SER A 180 0.28 -10.93 -11.71
N VAL A 181 -1.03 -10.98 -11.95
CA VAL A 181 -1.76 -10.08 -12.84
C VAL A 181 -2.75 -9.28 -11.99
N ASN A 182 -2.39 -8.05 -11.63
CA ASN A 182 -3.28 -7.10 -10.99
C ASN A 182 -4.02 -6.31 -12.07
N TRP A 183 -5.21 -5.80 -11.75
CA TRP A 183 -5.99 -4.97 -12.66
C TRP A 183 -6.76 -3.87 -11.93
N LYS A 184 -6.62 -2.61 -12.36
CA LYS A 184 -7.30 -1.46 -11.72
C LYS A 184 -7.06 -1.38 -10.21
N GLU A 185 -5.80 -1.58 -9.79
CA GLU A 185 -5.40 -1.65 -8.36
C GLU A 185 -6.20 -2.69 -7.56
N ASN A 186 -6.77 -3.70 -8.23
CA ASN A 186 -7.64 -4.73 -7.64
C ASN A 186 -8.81 -4.13 -6.84
N GLN A 187 -9.30 -2.96 -7.26
CA GLN A 187 -10.37 -2.21 -6.61
C GLN A 187 -11.58 -2.08 -7.52
N PHE A 188 -12.77 -2.22 -6.95
CA PHE A 188 -14.02 -1.78 -7.55
C PHE A 188 -14.71 -0.75 -6.67
N ASP A 189 -15.53 0.10 -7.28
CA ASP A 189 -16.32 1.09 -6.59
C ASP A 189 -17.80 0.87 -6.83
N ILE A 190 -18.61 1.08 -5.80
CA ILE A 190 -20.07 1.07 -5.85
C ILE A 190 -20.58 2.44 -5.44
N ASN A 191 -21.32 3.12 -6.30
CA ASN A 191 -22.08 4.30 -5.92
C ASN A 191 -23.41 3.86 -5.29
N ILE A 192 -23.67 4.33 -4.07
CA ILE A 192 -24.81 3.94 -3.25
C ILE A 192 -25.57 5.19 -2.85
N ASN A 193 -26.88 5.21 -3.02
CA ASN A 193 -27.76 6.26 -2.53
C ASN A 193 -28.63 5.74 -1.41
N GLY A 194 -28.45 6.30 -0.21
CA GLY A 194 -29.01 5.73 1.00
C GLY A 194 -28.44 4.31 1.25
N ASN A 195 -29.26 3.28 1.03
CA ASN A 195 -28.79 1.88 1.10
C ASN A 195 -28.98 1.13 -0.23
N LYS A 196 -29.21 1.81 -1.35
CA LYS A 196 -29.46 1.19 -2.66
C LYS A 196 -28.28 1.36 -3.60
N PHE A 197 -27.79 0.26 -4.17
CA PHE A 197 -26.79 0.29 -5.22
C PHE A 197 -27.32 1.05 -6.44
N LYS A 198 -26.52 1.96 -6.99
CA LYS A 198 -26.83 2.72 -8.21
C LYS A 198 -26.06 2.15 -9.40
N ASN A 199 -24.76 2.16 -9.31
CA ASN A 199 -23.88 1.63 -10.35
C ASN A 199 -22.54 1.21 -9.76
N PHE A 200 -21.90 0.30 -10.46
CA PHE A 200 -20.54 -0.16 -10.21
C PHE A 200 -19.57 0.53 -11.17
N SER A 201 -18.31 0.68 -10.78
CA SER A 201 -17.25 1.21 -11.64
C SER A 201 -17.00 0.33 -12.86
N TYR A 202 -17.26 -0.98 -12.73
CA TYR A 202 -17.30 -1.99 -13.78
C TYR A 202 -18.05 -3.23 -13.29
N ASP A 203 -18.50 -4.04 -14.23
CA ASP A 203 -19.22 -5.29 -13.95
C ASP A 203 -18.25 -6.34 -13.43
N LEU A 204 -18.44 -6.79 -12.20
CA LEU A 204 -17.62 -7.83 -11.59
C LEU A 204 -18.10 -9.20 -12.06
N LYS A 205 -17.21 -9.90 -12.77
CA LYS A 205 -17.51 -11.20 -13.32
C LYS A 205 -17.80 -12.23 -12.22
N ASP A 206 -18.96 -12.87 -12.32
CA ASP A 206 -19.41 -13.98 -11.46
C ASP A 206 -19.51 -13.66 -9.95
N VAL A 207 -19.58 -12.39 -9.55
CA VAL A 207 -19.73 -11.98 -8.14
C VAL A 207 -21.17 -11.57 -7.83
N LYS A 208 -21.76 -12.22 -6.82
CA LYS A 208 -23.09 -11.89 -6.28
C LYS A 208 -22.95 -10.97 -5.07
N PHE A 209 -23.64 -9.84 -5.08
CA PHE A 209 -23.62 -8.88 -3.98
C PHE A 209 -24.81 -9.08 -3.06
N VAL A 210 -24.55 -9.19 -1.75
CA VAL A 210 -25.56 -9.20 -0.68
C VAL A 210 -25.50 -7.85 0.02
N ASN A 211 -26.59 -7.09 -0.08
CA ASN A 211 -26.70 -5.76 0.50
C ASN A 211 -27.38 -5.82 1.89
N GLN A 212 -26.61 -5.51 2.93
CA GLN A 212 -27.06 -5.41 4.33
C GLN A 212 -26.84 -4.00 4.90
N LEU A 213 -26.71 -2.99 4.04
CA LEU A 213 -26.51 -1.61 4.45
C LEU A 213 -27.76 -1.03 5.11
N LYS A 214 -27.50 -0.21 6.12
CA LYS A 214 -28.51 0.62 6.80
C LYS A 214 -28.24 2.09 6.51
N THR A 215 -29.29 2.91 6.58
CA THR A 215 -29.17 4.37 6.52
C THR A 215 -29.18 4.97 7.91
N GLY A 216 -28.33 5.97 8.13
CA GLY A 216 -28.22 6.70 9.42
C GLY A 216 -26.81 7.20 9.66
N GLY A 217 -26.63 8.03 10.69
CA GLY A 217 -25.33 8.59 11.03
C GLY A 217 -24.84 9.66 10.06
N ASN A 218 -23.62 10.17 10.32
CA ASN A 218 -23.05 11.32 9.61
C ASN A 218 -21.83 10.94 8.73
N SER A 219 -21.40 9.69 8.76
CA SER A 219 -20.23 9.19 8.03
C SER A 219 -20.45 7.77 7.52
N ASP A 220 -19.63 7.41 6.53
CA ASP A 220 -19.54 6.05 6.02
C ASP A 220 -18.91 5.13 7.08
N GLN A 221 -19.65 4.10 7.48
CA GLN A 221 -19.24 3.02 8.37
C GLN A 221 -19.43 1.66 7.67
N SER A 222 -19.44 1.65 6.33
CA SER A 222 -19.61 0.42 5.58
C SER A 222 -18.34 -0.40 5.53
N LEU A 223 -18.51 -1.71 5.47
CA LEU A 223 -17.46 -2.69 5.23
C LEU A 223 -17.90 -3.65 4.15
N VAL A 224 -16.97 -3.96 3.26
CA VAL A 224 -17.13 -4.99 2.23
C VAL A 224 -16.45 -6.26 2.72
N PHE A 225 -17.15 -7.38 2.62
CA PHE A 225 -16.66 -8.70 3.00
C PHE A 225 -16.65 -9.61 1.77
N THR A 226 -15.47 -9.95 1.32
CA THR A 226 -15.20 -10.93 0.27
C THR A 226 -13.78 -11.47 0.46
N ALA A 227 -13.44 -12.51 -0.28
CA ALA A 227 -12.11 -13.14 -0.24
C ALA A 227 -11.61 -13.40 -1.67
N PRO A 228 -10.33 -13.66 -1.87
CA PRO A 228 -9.78 -14.12 -3.14
C PRO A 228 -10.57 -15.31 -3.69
N LEU A 229 -10.85 -15.28 -4.99
CA LEU A 229 -11.64 -16.31 -5.73
C LEU A 229 -13.08 -16.49 -5.24
N SER A 230 -13.60 -15.63 -4.35
CA SER A 230 -14.99 -15.68 -3.91
C SER A 230 -15.94 -15.20 -5.03
N ASN A 231 -17.07 -15.90 -5.17
CA ASN A 231 -18.18 -15.48 -6.00
C ASN A 231 -19.28 -14.73 -5.22
N VAL A 232 -19.03 -14.39 -3.96
CA VAL A 232 -19.95 -13.65 -3.10
C VAL A 232 -19.21 -12.50 -2.43
N ALA A 233 -19.83 -11.34 -2.43
CA ALA A 233 -19.45 -10.19 -1.61
C ALA A 233 -20.69 -9.70 -0.85
N TYR A 234 -20.59 -9.50 0.46
CA TYR A 234 -21.63 -8.81 1.19
C TYR A 234 -21.14 -7.50 1.76
N ILE A 235 -22.03 -6.53 1.83
CA ILE A 235 -21.73 -5.18 2.29
C ILE A 235 -22.66 -4.88 3.43
N ASN A 236 -22.10 -4.54 4.59
CA ASN A 236 -22.86 -4.13 5.75
C ASN A 236 -22.37 -2.80 6.32
N GLY A 237 -23.05 -2.29 7.33
CA GLY A 237 -22.73 -1.05 7.99
C GLY A 237 -23.78 0.03 7.76
N THR A 238 -23.42 1.27 8.07
CA THR A 238 -24.33 2.41 8.03
C THR A 238 -23.78 3.49 7.11
N LEU A 239 -24.63 4.02 6.24
CA LEU A 239 -24.33 5.13 5.33
C LEU A 239 -25.23 6.34 5.63
N PRO A 240 -24.77 7.59 5.37
CA PRO A 240 -25.62 8.78 5.44
C PRO A 240 -26.87 8.65 4.56
N ALA A 241 -28.05 9.01 5.09
CA ALA A 241 -29.34 8.73 4.45
C ALA A 241 -29.55 9.48 3.13
N GLU A 242 -29.11 10.74 3.05
CA GLU A 242 -29.45 11.68 1.95
C GLU A 242 -28.28 11.96 1.02
N LYS A 243 -27.24 11.15 1.06
CA LYS A 243 -26.01 11.39 0.29
C LYS A 243 -25.65 10.18 -0.57
N THR A 244 -25.24 10.44 -1.80
CA THR A 244 -24.57 9.39 -2.59
C THR A 244 -23.17 9.17 -2.03
N THR A 245 -22.89 7.94 -1.65
CA THR A 245 -21.60 7.51 -1.09
C THR A 245 -20.97 6.51 -2.04
N THR A 246 -19.66 6.64 -2.28
CA THR A 246 -18.89 5.63 -3.00
C THR A 246 -18.25 4.70 -1.98
N VAL A 247 -18.60 3.43 -2.04
CA VAL A 247 -17.98 2.35 -1.26
C VAL A 247 -17.02 1.60 -2.16
N SER A 248 -15.78 1.46 -1.73
CA SER A 248 -14.72 0.81 -2.51
C SER A 248 -14.36 -0.54 -1.91
N GLY A 249 -14.38 -1.58 -2.74
CA GLY A 249 -14.08 -2.96 -2.36
C GLY A 249 -12.91 -3.56 -3.13
N ALA A 250 -12.41 -4.70 -2.62
CA ALA A 250 -11.37 -5.50 -3.25
C ALA A 250 -11.98 -6.44 -4.30
N THR A 251 -11.44 -6.44 -5.51
CA THR A 251 -11.83 -7.36 -6.58
C THR A 251 -11.40 -8.79 -6.22
N PRO A 252 -12.33 -9.74 -6.13
CA PRO A 252 -11.99 -11.11 -5.69
C PRO A 252 -11.09 -11.88 -6.66
N ASN A 253 -11.19 -11.61 -7.96
CA ASN A 253 -10.42 -12.30 -9.00
C ASN A 253 -9.98 -11.32 -10.10
N PRO A 254 -8.95 -10.49 -9.83
CA PRO A 254 -8.45 -9.51 -10.81
C PRO A 254 -7.97 -10.13 -12.14
N PRO A 255 -7.26 -11.29 -12.15
CA PRO A 255 -6.85 -11.92 -13.42
C PRO A 255 -8.03 -12.30 -14.30
N LEU A 256 -9.09 -12.91 -13.73
CA LEU A 256 -10.29 -13.24 -14.48
C LEU A 256 -11.00 -11.99 -15.00
N GLN A 257 -11.14 -10.97 -14.14
CA GLN A 257 -11.76 -9.69 -14.52
C GLN A 257 -11.03 -9.04 -15.70
N PHE A 258 -9.70 -9.02 -15.66
CA PHE A 258 -8.87 -8.50 -16.74
C PHE A 258 -9.06 -9.29 -18.04
N GLY A 259 -9.06 -10.62 -17.95
CA GLY A 259 -9.30 -11.48 -19.12
C GLY A 259 -10.67 -11.26 -19.76
N VAL A 260 -11.73 -11.09 -18.95
CA VAL A 260 -13.09 -10.80 -19.45
C VAL A 260 -13.14 -9.43 -20.14
N GLU A 261 -12.49 -8.41 -19.57
CA GLU A 261 -12.42 -7.10 -20.23
C GLU A 261 -11.64 -7.18 -21.57
N ILE A 262 -10.56 -7.96 -21.64
CA ILE A 262 -9.87 -8.20 -22.92
C ILE A 262 -10.80 -8.89 -23.94
N GLN A 263 -11.55 -9.89 -23.52
CA GLN A 263 -12.55 -10.55 -24.40
C GLN A 263 -13.55 -9.53 -24.96
N ASP A 264 -14.07 -8.63 -24.14
CA ASP A 264 -14.97 -7.57 -24.59
C ASP A 264 -14.29 -6.57 -25.55
N TRP A 265 -13.01 -6.27 -25.32
CA TRP A 265 -12.23 -5.40 -26.22
C TRP A 265 -11.99 -6.06 -27.57
N LEU A 266 -11.67 -7.35 -27.62
CA LEU A 266 -11.54 -8.10 -28.86
C LEU A 266 -12.82 -7.98 -29.68
N LYS A 267 -13.97 -8.31 -29.08
CA LYS A 267 -15.28 -8.21 -29.68
C LYS A 267 -15.60 -6.81 -30.22
N THR A 268 -15.43 -5.79 -29.40
CA THR A 268 -15.74 -4.39 -29.77
C THR A 268 -14.76 -3.81 -30.79
N SER A 269 -13.59 -4.43 -30.96
CA SER A 269 -12.56 -4.02 -31.93
C SER A 269 -12.59 -4.82 -33.25
N GLY A 270 -13.59 -5.69 -33.42
CA GLY A 270 -13.77 -6.50 -34.62
C GLY A 270 -12.78 -7.67 -34.75
N ILE A 271 -12.29 -8.17 -33.59
CA ILE A 271 -11.47 -9.39 -33.52
C ILE A 271 -12.36 -10.51 -32.97
N ASP A 272 -12.66 -11.51 -33.82
CA ASP A 272 -13.47 -12.66 -33.42
C ASP A 272 -12.71 -13.54 -32.42
N PHE A 273 -13.35 -13.93 -31.33
CA PHE A 273 -12.82 -14.81 -30.33
C PHE A 273 -13.82 -15.94 -30.00
N LYS A 274 -13.41 -17.19 -30.12
CA LYS A 274 -14.25 -18.36 -29.89
C LYS A 274 -13.95 -19.14 -28.64
N GLY A 275 -12.77 -18.91 -28.05
CA GLY A 275 -12.32 -19.62 -26.88
C GLY A 275 -12.94 -19.10 -25.56
N LYS A 276 -12.37 -19.54 -24.48
CA LYS A 276 -12.74 -19.16 -23.11
C LYS A 276 -11.62 -18.29 -22.50
N VAL A 277 -11.96 -17.51 -21.49
CA VAL A 277 -10.97 -16.88 -20.60
C VAL A 277 -10.62 -17.89 -19.52
N ILE A 278 -9.33 -18.16 -19.35
CA ILE A 278 -8.79 -19.14 -18.39
C ILE A 278 -7.69 -18.45 -17.57
N THR A 279 -7.68 -18.64 -16.24
CA THR A 279 -6.58 -18.21 -15.37
C THR A 279 -5.88 -19.44 -14.78
N ASN A 280 -4.59 -19.35 -14.47
CA ASN A 280 -3.89 -20.46 -13.82
C ASN A 280 -4.36 -20.68 -12.38
N SER A 281 -4.77 -19.64 -11.68
CA SER A 281 -5.38 -19.76 -10.35
C SER A 281 -6.69 -20.55 -10.39
N GLN A 282 -7.57 -20.33 -11.39
CA GLN A 282 -8.81 -21.10 -11.54
C GLN A 282 -8.50 -22.58 -11.85
N ARG A 283 -7.53 -22.84 -12.71
CA ARG A 283 -7.10 -24.22 -13.02
C ARG A 283 -6.69 -25.00 -11.76
N LEU A 284 -5.95 -24.34 -10.86
CA LEU A 284 -5.58 -24.96 -9.56
C LEU A 284 -6.80 -25.25 -8.68
N VAL A 285 -7.79 -24.35 -8.64
CA VAL A 285 -9.08 -24.59 -7.95
C VAL A 285 -9.79 -25.83 -8.53
N ASP A 286 -9.72 -25.98 -9.84
CA ASP A 286 -10.35 -27.10 -10.57
C ASP A 286 -9.50 -28.41 -10.51
N GLY A 287 -8.37 -28.41 -9.77
CA GLY A 287 -7.47 -29.56 -9.65
C GLY A 287 -6.57 -29.80 -10.85
N GLU A 288 -6.46 -28.83 -11.75
CA GLU A 288 -5.67 -28.90 -12.96
C GLU A 288 -4.26 -28.32 -12.77
N LYS A 289 -3.34 -28.71 -13.66
CA LYS A 289 -1.98 -28.16 -13.65
C LYS A 289 -1.94 -26.75 -14.26
N VAL A 290 -1.03 -25.91 -13.73
CA VAL A 290 -0.68 -24.61 -14.33
C VAL A 290 -0.22 -24.81 -15.77
N LEU A 291 -0.75 -24.00 -16.68
CA LEU A 291 -0.32 -23.97 -18.08
C LEU A 291 1.03 -23.25 -18.17
N LYS A 292 1.97 -23.89 -18.85
CA LYS A 292 3.26 -23.26 -19.18
C LYS A 292 3.09 -22.34 -20.38
N ILE A 293 3.54 -21.12 -20.23
CA ILE A 293 3.48 -20.11 -21.27
C ILE A 293 4.63 -20.33 -22.26
N PRO A 294 4.38 -20.30 -23.57
CA PRO A 294 5.42 -20.27 -24.57
C PRO A 294 6.27 -18.98 -24.38
N LYS A 295 7.57 -19.13 -24.29
CA LYS A 295 8.50 -17.97 -24.27
C LYS A 295 8.73 -17.42 -25.69
N GLU A 296 8.25 -18.12 -26.68
CA GLU A 296 8.31 -17.79 -28.09
C GLU A 296 7.04 -17.00 -28.48
N ASN A 297 7.14 -16.28 -29.59
CA ASN A 297 5.99 -15.53 -30.16
C ASN A 297 5.45 -14.42 -29.23
N ILE A 298 6.31 -13.78 -28.44
CA ILE A 298 5.93 -12.54 -27.73
C ILE A 298 5.83 -11.43 -28.79
N PHE A 299 4.64 -10.87 -28.95
CA PHE A 299 4.38 -9.81 -29.92
C PHE A 299 4.04 -8.46 -29.28
N PHE A 300 3.80 -8.42 -27.97
CA PHE A 300 3.44 -7.22 -27.24
C PHE A 300 4.15 -7.19 -25.89
N THR A 301 4.69 -6.04 -25.52
CA THR A 301 5.22 -5.78 -24.19
C THR A 301 4.76 -4.40 -23.74
N TYR A 302 4.15 -4.37 -22.56
CA TYR A 302 3.70 -3.17 -21.89
C TYR A 302 4.49 -2.98 -20.60
N GLU A 303 5.07 -1.81 -20.42
CA GLU A 303 5.83 -1.47 -19.22
C GLU A 303 5.03 -0.56 -18.29
N SER A 304 5.17 -0.78 -17.00
CA SER A 304 4.59 0.10 -15.96
C SER A 304 5.26 1.48 -15.91
N PRO A 305 4.70 2.44 -15.17
CA PRO A 305 5.48 3.57 -14.67
C PRO A 305 6.75 3.11 -13.94
N THR A 306 7.75 3.98 -13.84
CA THR A 306 8.97 3.69 -13.08
C THR A 306 8.70 3.55 -11.59
N LEU A 307 9.52 2.76 -10.88
CA LEU A 307 9.32 2.43 -9.47
C LEU A 307 9.25 3.67 -8.58
N ASP A 308 10.01 4.71 -8.86
CA ASP A 308 9.95 5.97 -8.11
C ASP A 308 8.55 6.61 -8.14
N LYS A 309 7.86 6.57 -9.30
CA LYS A 309 6.48 7.04 -9.44
C LYS A 309 5.48 6.14 -8.68
N ILE A 310 5.76 4.83 -8.65
CA ILE A 310 4.94 3.88 -7.89
C ILE A 310 5.15 4.10 -6.38
N VAL A 311 6.39 4.29 -5.94
CA VAL A 311 6.73 4.61 -4.53
C VAL A 311 6.11 5.95 -4.10
N TYR A 312 6.08 6.95 -4.99
CA TYR A 312 5.38 8.21 -4.71
C TYR A 312 3.93 7.97 -4.26
N TRP A 313 3.14 7.23 -5.04
CA TRP A 313 1.74 6.95 -4.70
C TRP A 313 1.61 5.98 -3.52
N PHE A 314 2.51 5.01 -3.39
CA PHE A 314 2.60 4.11 -2.23
C PHE A 314 2.66 4.89 -0.91
N LEU A 315 3.54 5.87 -0.83
CA LEU A 315 3.68 6.71 0.36
C LEU A 315 2.56 7.75 0.47
N LYS A 316 2.24 8.44 -0.64
CA LYS A 316 1.30 9.56 -0.70
C LYS A 316 -0.13 9.15 -0.37
N LYS A 317 -0.59 8.05 -0.94
CA LYS A 317 -1.96 7.50 -0.78
C LYS A 317 -2.00 6.26 0.09
N SER A 318 -0.85 5.80 0.57
CA SER A 318 -0.77 4.66 1.48
C SER A 318 -1.34 3.35 0.89
N ILE A 319 -1.12 3.07 -0.39
CA ILE A 319 -1.72 1.96 -1.13
C ILE A 319 -1.08 0.64 -0.68
N ASN A 320 -1.83 -0.22 0.03
CA ASN A 320 -1.29 -1.47 0.60
C ASN A 320 -0.85 -2.44 -0.50
N LEU A 321 -1.65 -2.59 -1.57
CA LEU A 321 -1.33 -3.43 -2.72
C LEU A 321 0.10 -3.25 -3.22
N TYR A 322 0.60 -2.00 -3.28
CA TYR A 322 1.94 -1.71 -3.77
C TYR A 322 3.02 -2.25 -2.81
N GLY A 323 2.82 -2.12 -1.50
CA GLY A 323 3.76 -2.64 -0.51
C GLY A 323 3.88 -4.15 -0.55
N GLU A 324 2.74 -4.83 -0.69
CA GLU A 324 2.70 -6.28 -0.79
C GLU A 324 3.34 -6.78 -2.10
N THR A 325 3.08 -6.06 -3.20
CA THR A 325 3.75 -6.34 -4.47
C THR A 325 5.27 -6.18 -4.37
N PHE A 326 5.74 -5.10 -3.73
CA PHE A 326 7.18 -4.85 -3.62
C PHE A 326 7.91 -5.97 -2.88
N ILE A 327 7.36 -6.48 -1.78
CA ILE A 327 8.05 -7.55 -1.03
C ILE A 327 8.12 -8.85 -1.84
N LYS A 328 7.04 -9.25 -2.53
CA LYS A 328 7.05 -10.43 -3.42
C LYS A 328 8.02 -10.23 -4.61
N THR A 329 8.03 -9.03 -5.19
CA THR A 329 8.95 -8.70 -6.30
C THR A 329 10.40 -8.76 -5.85
N MET A 330 10.75 -8.15 -4.70
CA MET A 330 12.11 -8.19 -4.18
C MET A 330 12.60 -9.61 -3.94
N ALA A 331 11.76 -10.48 -3.39
CA ALA A 331 12.09 -11.90 -3.22
C ALA A 331 12.36 -12.57 -4.58
N LYS A 332 11.47 -12.33 -5.56
CA LYS A 332 11.58 -12.93 -6.90
C LYS A 332 12.86 -12.48 -7.63
N GLU A 333 13.18 -11.19 -7.58
CA GLU A 333 14.41 -10.63 -8.18
C GLU A 333 15.69 -11.11 -7.49
N LYS A 334 15.60 -11.64 -6.29
CA LYS A 334 16.70 -12.32 -5.59
C LYS A 334 16.72 -13.85 -5.79
N GLY A 335 15.96 -14.36 -6.77
CA GLY A 335 15.93 -15.78 -7.12
C GLY A 335 15.19 -16.66 -6.10
N LYS A 336 14.32 -16.03 -5.28
CA LYS A 336 13.47 -16.73 -4.31
C LYS A 336 12.06 -16.94 -4.87
N GLU A 337 11.23 -17.66 -4.16
CA GLU A 337 9.81 -17.69 -4.46
C GLU A 337 9.20 -16.30 -4.28
N GLY A 338 8.27 -15.92 -5.15
CA GLY A 338 7.49 -14.68 -5.03
C GLY A 338 6.38 -14.84 -4.00
N SER A 339 6.73 -15.19 -2.76
CA SER A 339 5.81 -15.43 -1.64
C SER A 339 5.91 -14.31 -0.58
N PHE A 340 4.92 -14.23 0.30
CA PHE A 340 4.99 -13.31 1.45
C PHE A 340 6.08 -13.72 2.43
N GLU A 341 6.27 -15.01 2.66
CA GLU A 341 7.29 -15.53 3.57
C GLU A 341 8.69 -15.06 3.16
N GLU A 342 9.07 -15.32 1.92
CA GLU A 342 10.37 -14.88 1.38
C GLU A 342 10.48 -13.36 1.30
N GLY A 343 9.37 -12.66 0.98
CA GLY A 343 9.33 -11.20 0.90
C GLY A 343 9.55 -10.51 2.24
N VAL A 344 8.85 -10.93 3.31
CA VAL A 344 9.03 -10.34 4.65
C VAL A 344 10.38 -10.74 5.25
N LYS A 345 10.84 -11.96 4.98
CA LYS A 345 12.18 -12.40 5.38
C LYS A 345 13.24 -11.52 4.73
N TYR A 346 13.14 -11.30 3.42
CA TYR A 346 14.06 -10.41 2.70
C TYR A 346 14.04 -8.98 3.28
N LEU A 347 12.87 -8.42 3.51
CA LEU A 347 12.73 -7.07 4.07
C LEU A 347 13.38 -6.96 5.44
N LYS A 348 13.21 -7.96 6.31
CA LYS A 348 13.84 -8.00 7.64
C LYS A 348 15.35 -8.11 7.54
N ASP A 349 15.85 -9.04 6.73
CA ASP A 349 17.28 -9.27 6.53
C ASP A 349 17.97 -8.02 5.93
N PHE A 350 17.31 -7.35 4.99
CA PHE A 350 17.78 -6.08 4.43
C PHE A 350 18.07 -5.06 5.54
N TRP A 351 17.13 -4.83 6.43
CA TRP A 351 17.28 -3.83 7.48
C TRP A 351 18.25 -4.24 8.60
N VAL A 352 18.30 -5.53 8.92
CA VAL A 352 19.31 -6.05 9.86
C VAL A 352 20.73 -5.83 9.29
N ASN A 353 20.92 -6.06 8.00
CA ASN A 353 22.20 -5.80 7.33
C ASN A 353 22.55 -4.30 7.25
N LYS A 354 21.58 -3.39 7.39
CA LYS A 354 21.78 -1.94 7.52
C LYS A 354 22.01 -1.50 8.97
N GLY A 355 22.12 -2.44 9.91
CA GLY A 355 22.45 -2.17 11.32
C GLY A 355 21.26 -1.96 12.24
N ILE A 356 20.02 -2.17 11.80
CA ILE A 356 18.86 -2.19 12.69
C ILE A 356 18.82 -3.53 13.44
N LYS A 357 18.71 -3.46 14.77
CA LYS A 357 18.65 -4.69 15.58
C LYS A 357 17.39 -5.49 15.26
N SER A 358 17.53 -6.79 15.03
CA SER A 358 16.41 -7.68 14.62
C SER A 358 15.24 -7.69 15.61
N GLN A 359 15.51 -7.47 16.91
CA GLN A 359 14.50 -7.41 17.98
C GLN A 359 13.64 -6.13 17.91
N MET A 360 14.07 -5.10 17.18
CA MET A 360 13.37 -3.81 17.07
C MET A 360 12.37 -3.79 15.90
N ILE A 361 12.35 -4.82 15.06
CA ILE A 361 11.52 -4.93 13.87
C ILE A 361 10.95 -6.32 13.70
N ASN A 362 9.67 -6.41 13.34
CA ASN A 362 9.01 -7.62 12.89
C ASN A 362 8.01 -7.26 11.80
N PHE A 363 8.22 -7.78 10.61
CA PHE A 363 7.32 -7.58 9.47
C PHE A 363 6.49 -8.85 9.26
N ALA A 364 5.19 -8.70 9.16
CA ALA A 364 4.25 -9.75 8.76
C ALA A 364 3.71 -9.50 7.33
N ASP A 365 3.89 -8.28 6.84
CA ASP A 365 3.49 -7.84 5.51
C ASP A 365 4.36 -6.68 5.01
N GLY A 366 4.12 -6.20 3.80
CA GLY A 366 4.85 -5.08 3.20
C GLY A 366 4.26 -3.70 3.50
N SER A 367 3.02 -3.62 3.96
CA SER A 367 2.27 -2.37 4.07
C SER A 367 2.04 -1.86 5.49
N GLY A 368 2.11 -2.75 6.49
CA GLY A 368 1.78 -2.45 7.88
C GLY A 368 0.31 -2.65 8.22
N LEU A 369 -0.47 -3.37 7.40
CA LEU A 369 -1.89 -3.60 7.69
C LEU A 369 -2.09 -4.67 8.77
N SER A 370 -1.25 -5.71 8.79
CA SER A 370 -1.32 -6.74 9.82
C SER A 370 -1.03 -6.16 11.22
N PRO A 371 -1.89 -6.39 12.21
CA PRO A 371 -1.61 -6.02 13.60
C PRO A 371 -0.44 -6.81 14.21
N GLN A 372 0.06 -7.85 13.56
CA GLN A 372 1.22 -8.64 13.98
C GLN A 372 2.55 -7.93 13.67
N ASN A 373 2.55 -6.90 12.83
CA ASN A 373 3.71 -6.05 12.64
C ASN A 373 4.07 -5.31 13.93
N TYR A 374 5.36 -5.22 14.24
CA TYR A 374 5.84 -4.25 15.22
C TYR A 374 7.18 -3.66 14.81
N VAL A 375 7.34 -2.39 15.09
CA VAL A 375 8.59 -1.65 14.89
C VAL A 375 8.76 -0.68 16.06
N SER A 376 9.99 -0.44 16.46
CA SER A 376 10.29 0.60 17.46
C SER A 376 10.45 1.96 16.78
N ALA A 377 10.07 3.03 17.47
CA ALA A 377 10.23 4.40 16.95
C ALA A 377 11.70 4.72 16.59
N LYS A 378 12.64 4.18 17.35
CA LYS A 378 14.08 4.31 17.04
C LYS A 378 14.45 3.65 15.73
N ALA A 379 13.91 2.45 15.42
CA ALA A 379 14.17 1.77 14.16
C ALA A 379 13.60 2.54 12.97
N GLU A 380 12.41 3.15 13.09
CA GLU A 380 11.84 4.01 12.03
C GLU A 380 12.71 5.24 11.78
N VAL A 381 13.20 5.91 12.81
CA VAL A 381 14.10 7.05 12.67
C VAL A 381 15.44 6.63 12.04
N GLN A 382 15.99 5.47 12.40
CA GLN A 382 17.18 4.92 11.75
C GLN A 382 16.95 4.68 10.26
N ALA A 383 15.79 4.13 9.87
CA ALA A 383 15.43 3.92 8.48
C ALA A 383 15.27 5.25 7.71
N LEU A 384 14.66 6.26 8.30
CA LEU A 384 14.52 7.59 7.71
C LEU A 384 15.87 8.28 7.49
N ILE A 385 16.79 8.20 8.48
CA ILE A 385 18.14 8.74 8.36
C ILE A 385 18.96 7.99 7.32
N TYR A 386 18.81 6.66 7.26
CA TYR A 386 19.43 5.86 6.22
C TYR A 386 18.97 6.31 4.84
N ALA A 387 17.65 6.41 4.62
CA ALA A 387 17.06 6.85 3.34
C ALA A 387 17.54 8.26 2.94
N LYS A 388 17.67 9.17 3.91
CA LYS A 388 18.14 10.55 3.68
C LYS A 388 19.54 10.63 3.04
N LYS A 389 20.37 9.61 3.24
CA LYS A 389 21.74 9.54 2.71
C LYS A 389 21.82 8.92 1.32
N GLN A 390 20.70 8.44 0.76
CA GLN A 390 20.69 7.73 -0.52
C GLN A 390 20.39 8.65 -1.70
N SER A 391 20.88 8.29 -2.89
CA SER A 391 20.67 9.06 -4.12
C SER A 391 19.20 9.16 -4.55
N TYR A 392 18.35 8.21 -4.15
CA TYR A 392 16.90 8.23 -4.43
C TYR A 392 16.08 9.03 -3.39
N PHE A 393 16.73 9.66 -2.42
CA PHE A 393 16.05 10.39 -1.36
C PHE A 393 15.06 11.46 -1.87
N PRO A 394 15.36 12.26 -2.91
CA PRO A 394 14.42 13.25 -3.43
C PRO A 394 13.07 12.63 -3.80
N GLN A 395 13.09 11.52 -4.55
CA GLN A 395 11.88 10.80 -4.98
C GLN A 395 11.14 10.17 -3.80
N PHE A 396 11.87 9.55 -2.87
CA PHE A 396 11.30 9.00 -1.64
C PHE A 396 10.63 10.09 -0.80
N TYR A 397 11.30 11.23 -0.59
CA TYR A 397 10.79 12.34 0.22
C TYR A 397 9.58 13.03 -0.40
N GLU A 398 9.48 13.08 -1.72
CA GLU A 398 8.33 13.66 -2.43
C GLU A 398 7.05 12.87 -2.15
N GLY A 399 7.14 11.57 -1.98
CA GLY A 399 6.02 10.69 -1.62
C GLY A 399 5.42 10.96 -0.22
N PHE A 400 6.15 11.64 0.68
CA PHE A 400 5.61 11.94 2.01
C PHE A 400 4.49 12.99 1.94
N PRO A 401 3.31 12.71 2.53
CA PRO A 401 2.26 13.72 2.65
C PRO A 401 2.72 14.91 3.48
N THR A 402 2.45 16.13 3.04
CA THR A 402 2.54 17.31 3.89
C THR A 402 1.27 17.35 4.74
N GLN A 403 1.45 17.29 6.06
CA GLN A 403 0.35 17.29 7.01
C GLN A 403 -0.09 18.72 7.36
N SER A 404 -1.21 18.86 8.07
CA SER A 404 -1.78 20.18 8.44
C SER A 404 -0.81 21.07 9.23
N ASN A 405 0.13 20.48 9.94
CA ASN A 405 1.19 21.21 10.67
C ASN A 405 2.39 21.59 9.80
N GLY A 406 2.38 21.32 8.50
CA GLY A 406 3.44 21.64 7.53
C GLY A 406 4.62 20.68 7.51
N MET A 407 4.61 19.62 8.32
CA MET A 407 5.65 18.59 8.30
C MET A 407 5.38 17.56 7.19
N LYS A 408 6.44 17.06 6.56
CA LYS A 408 6.39 15.91 5.66
C LYS A 408 6.56 14.63 6.47
N MET A 409 5.46 13.93 6.69
CA MET A 409 5.45 12.71 7.47
C MET A 409 4.41 11.70 6.98
N LYS A 410 4.75 10.42 7.08
CA LYS A 410 3.84 9.31 6.87
C LYS A 410 3.00 9.11 8.10
N SER A 411 1.71 8.89 7.92
CA SER A 411 0.79 8.46 8.99
C SER A 411 0.54 6.96 8.90
N GLY A 412 0.28 6.34 10.04
CA GLY A 412 -0.24 4.98 10.15
C GLY A 412 -1.50 4.95 10.99
N THR A 413 -2.47 4.12 10.59
CA THR A 413 -3.70 3.89 11.35
C THR A 413 -4.22 2.49 11.05
N ILE A 414 -4.38 1.69 12.08
CA ILE A 414 -5.24 0.52 12.16
C ILE A 414 -6.02 0.62 13.46
N LYS A 415 -6.91 -0.34 13.73
CA LYS A 415 -7.67 -0.34 14.97
C LYS A 415 -6.73 -0.20 16.18
N ASP A 416 -7.03 0.75 17.06
CA ASP A 416 -6.32 1.04 18.32
C ASP A 416 -4.82 1.33 18.16
N SER A 417 -4.36 1.68 16.96
CA SER A 417 -2.98 2.08 16.67
C SER A 417 -2.92 3.33 15.80
N LYS A 418 -2.07 4.28 16.20
CA LYS A 418 -1.79 5.50 15.45
C LYS A 418 -0.30 5.80 15.47
N SER A 419 0.23 6.22 14.33
CA SER A 419 1.65 6.57 14.21
C SER A 419 1.87 7.73 13.24
N PHE A 420 2.98 8.44 13.46
CA PHE A 420 3.54 9.41 12.52
C PHE A 420 5.06 9.28 12.53
N ALA A 421 5.66 9.25 11.34
CA ALA A 421 7.11 9.23 11.18
C ALA A 421 7.55 10.08 9.98
N GLY A 422 8.62 10.83 10.10
CA GLY A 422 9.08 11.73 9.04
C GLY A 422 10.06 12.79 9.50
N TYR A 423 9.94 13.96 8.88
CA TYR A 423 10.88 15.07 8.98
C TYR A 423 10.17 16.34 9.45
N SER A 424 10.81 17.11 10.32
CA SER A 424 10.31 18.44 10.73
C SER A 424 10.26 19.40 9.54
N LYS A 425 9.50 20.48 9.67
CA LYS A 425 9.36 21.48 8.61
C LYS A 425 10.70 22.14 8.25
N SER A 426 11.55 22.41 9.26
CA SER A 426 12.90 22.95 9.06
C SER A 426 13.88 21.92 8.47
N GLY A 427 13.58 20.60 8.59
CA GLY A 427 14.50 19.51 8.26
C GLY A 427 15.57 19.22 9.32
N ASP A 428 15.51 19.90 10.46
CA ASP A 428 16.49 19.74 11.55
C ASP A 428 16.28 18.50 12.39
N TYR A 429 15.03 17.96 12.40
CA TYR A 429 14.66 16.80 13.19
C TYR A 429 14.08 15.70 12.33
N VAL A 430 14.38 14.45 12.70
CA VAL A 430 13.81 13.22 12.20
C VAL A 430 13.12 12.51 13.36
N PHE A 431 11.87 12.09 13.18
CA PHE A 431 11.08 11.58 14.28
C PHE A 431 10.19 10.41 13.90
N SER A 432 9.84 9.61 14.90
CA SER A 432 8.75 8.64 14.87
C SER A 432 8.04 8.63 16.22
N ILE A 433 6.70 8.66 16.20
CA ILE A 433 5.83 8.50 17.35
C ILE A 433 4.77 7.46 17.04
N ILE A 434 4.65 6.43 17.91
CA ILE A 434 3.75 5.30 17.75
C ILE A 434 2.98 5.12 19.05
N ILE A 435 1.65 5.13 18.98
CA ILE A 435 0.79 4.86 20.13
C ILE A 435 -0.16 3.71 19.82
N ASN A 436 -0.23 2.74 20.72
CA ASN A 436 -1.17 1.62 20.65
C ASN A 436 -2.08 1.57 21.88
N ASN A 437 -3.25 0.90 21.77
CA ASN A 437 -4.21 0.70 22.85
C ASN A 437 -4.75 2.02 23.44
N TYR A 438 -4.89 3.04 22.62
CA TYR A 438 -5.62 4.25 23.00
C TYR A 438 -7.15 4.04 22.83
N SER A 439 -7.94 4.86 23.49
CA SER A 439 -9.40 4.83 23.40
C SER A 439 -9.98 6.18 22.96
N GLY A 440 -11.18 6.13 22.35
CA GLY A 440 -11.92 7.34 21.95
C GLY A 440 -11.31 8.09 20.78
N ASN A 441 -11.77 9.34 20.59
CA ASN A 441 -11.38 10.22 19.50
C ASN A 441 -10.31 11.24 19.95
N GLY A 442 -9.64 11.93 19.00
CA GLY A 442 -8.75 13.06 19.31
C GLY A 442 -7.29 12.70 19.52
N VAL A 443 -6.90 11.43 19.41
CA VAL A 443 -5.49 11.00 19.55
C VAL A 443 -4.59 11.62 18.51
N SER A 444 -5.07 11.80 17.28
CA SER A 444 -4.28 12.44 16.21
C SER A 444 -3.91 13.89 16.58
N GLU A 445 -4.87 14.65 17.08
CA GLU A 445 -4.67 16.03 17.55
C GLU A 445 -3.72 16.11 18.73
N ALA A 446 -3.80 15.14 19.64
CA ALA A 446 -2.89 15.04 20.77
C ALA A 446 -1.44 14.74 20.32
N LEU A 447 -1.25 13.82 19.38
CA LEU A 447 0.05 13.54 18.77
C LEU A 447 0.58 14.77 18.00
N TYR A 448 -0.28 15.50 17.29
CA TYR A 448 0.13 16.76 16.63
C TYR A 448 0.62 17.82 17.62
N LYS A 449 0.00 17.94 18.80
CA LYS A 449 0.47 18.87 19.84
C LYS A 449 1.91 18.55 20.25
N VAL A 450 2.21 17.27 20.48
CA VAL A 450 3.57 16.82 20.79
C VAL A 450 4.54 17.15 19.64
N LEU A 451 4.19 16.76 18.41
CA LEU A 451 5.05 16.96 17.23
C LEU A 451 5.25 18.44 16.87
N ASN A 452 4.31 19.32 17.20
CA ASN A 452 4.42 20.76 16.93
C ASN A 452 5.57 21.45 17.67
N VAL A 453 6.13 20.79 18.68
CA VAL A 453 7.37 21.24 19.34
C VAL A 453 8.58 21.23 18.37
N LEU A 454 8.51 20.41 17.32
CA LEU A 454 9.58 20.23 16.31
C LEU A 454 9.44 21.15 15.08
N LYS A 455 8.49 22.11 15.11
CA LYS A 455 8.28 23.06 14.01
C LYS A 455 9.45 24.00 13.79
#